data_3157b7920c8325c2b3259499d7f072a3
#
_entry.id   3157b7920c8325c2b3259499d7f072a3
#
_cell.length_a   1.000
_cell.length_b   1.000
_cell.length_c   1.000
_cell.angle_alpha   90.00
_cell.angle_beta   90.00
_cell.angle_gamma   90.00
#
_symmetry.space_group_name_H-M   'P 1'
#
loop_
_entity.id
_entity.type
_entity.pdbx_description
1 polymer ?
#
loop_
_entity_poly.entity_id
_entity_poly.type
_entity_poly.pdbx_seq_one_letter_code
_entity_poly.pdbx_strand_id
1 'polypeptide(L)'
;MAALFDVKDVTFDYDGIPALRGLSLEVGAGEGIALVGANGSGKSTLLRLLDALCFPSNGTISFCGQRLTPGLFERNGFAFSFRRSVALVFQNPDVQLFNSTVFDEVAFGPLQLRWAREQVTAKVEQTLELMGIAHLRDRAPYRLSGGEKKRVALASVVVLEPDVLLLDEPTSTLDPRSQSQLIDLIQGWKGASAKTVLTATHQLELLEDIADKVVVLEEGRVAASGTPAEILSNHELLLRANLVHAHKHKHGTLTHSHPHFHSHSHGEHEH
;
A
#
# COMPACT_ATOMS: atom_id res chain seq x y z
N MET A 1 -11.30 -18.73 10.51
CA MET A 1 -12.18 -17.81 9.75
C MET A 1 -11.84 -17.96 8.29
N ALA A 2 -12.77 -17.73 7.37
CA ALA A 2 -12.45 -17.78 5.94
C ALA A 2 -11.51 -16.62 5.59
N ALA A 3 -10.52 -16.88 4.72
CA ALA A 3 -9.61 -15.83 4.25
C ALA A 3 -10.39 -14.76 3.46
N LEU A 4 -10.04 -13.49 3.66
CA LEU A 4 -10.58 -12.38 2.88
C LEU A 4 -10.03 -12.43 1.45
N PHE A 5 -8.68 -12.56 1.31
CA PHE A 5 -8.04 -12.96 0.07
C PHE A 5 -7.35 -14.30 0.24
N ASP A 6 -7.50 -15.17 -0.75
CA ASP A 6 -6.81 -16.44 -0.87
C ASP A 6 -6.08 -16.48 -2.21
N VAL A 7 -4.75 -16.42 -2.15
CA VAL A 7 -3.84 -16.40 -3.30
C VAL A 7 -3.10 -17.73 -3.34
N LYS A 8 -3.24 -18.50 -4.44
CA LYS A 8 -2.68 -19.86 -4.57
C LYS A 8 -1.85 -19.99 -5.84
N ASP A 9 -0.58 -20.27 -5.68
CA ASP A 9 0.40 -20.59 -6.73
C ASP A 9 0.37 -19.60 -7.91
N VAL A 10 0.23 -18.29 -7.59
CA VAL A 10 0.04 -17.24 -8.58
C VAL A 10 1.35 -16.96 -9.31
N THR A 11 1.28 -17.03 -10.64
CA THR A 11 2.33 -16.52 -11.53
C THR A 11 1.78 -15.34 -12.34
N PHE A 12 2.63 -14.38 -12.61
CA PHE A 12 2.31 -13.24 -13.46
C PHE A 12 3.57 -12.71 -14.15
N ASP A 13 3.44 -12.33 -15.40
CA ASP A 13 4.51 -11.73 -16.19
C ASP A 13 4.03 -10.48 -16.92
N TYR A 14 4.96 -9.57 -17.19
CA TYR A 14 4.79 -8.43 -18.07
C TYR A 14 5.57 -8.73 -19.36
N ASP A 15 4.87 -9.03 -20.46
CA ASP A 15 5.46 -9.30 -21.77
C ASP A 15 6.61 -10.35 -21.71
N GLY A 16 6.38 -11.43 -20.97
CA GLY A 16 7.34 -12.52 -20.79
C GLY A 16 8.40 -12.29 -19.70
N ILE A 17 8.37 -11.15 -19.00
CA ILE A 17 9.24 -10.88 -17.84
C ILE A 17 8.51 -11.30 -16.57
N PRO A 18 8.92 -12.37 -15.88
CA PRO A 18 8.24 -12.86 -14.70
C PRO A 18 8.30 -11.86 -13.53
N ALA A 19 7.13 -11.46 -13.02
CA ALA A 19 7.00 -10.61 -11.85
C ALA A 19 6.59 -11.39 -10.60
N LEU A 20 5.73 -12.43 -10.74
CA LEU A 20 5.40 -13.38 -9.67
C LEU A 20 5.64 -14.81 -10.16
N ARG A 21 6.13 -15.68 -9.25
CA ARG A 21 6.63 -17.01 -9.59
C ARG A 21 6.08 -18.11 -8.67
N GLY A 22 4.77 -18.29 -8.63
CA GLY A 22 4.09 -19.26 -7.75
C GLY A 22 3.95 -18.73 -6.33
N LEU A 23 3.44 -17.49 -6.21
CA LEU A 23 3.20 -16.84 -4.93
C LEU A 23 1.91 -17.37 -4.30
N SER A 24 1.97 -17.73 -3.02
CA SER A 24 0.79 -18.09 -2.22
C SER A 24 0.75 -17.24 -0.96
N LEU A 25 -0.44 -16.69 -0.64
CA LEU A 25 -0.66 -15.79 0.49
C LEU A 25 -2.13 -15.84 0.92
N GLU A 26 -2.37 -15.93 2.22
CA GLU A 26 -3.69 -15.72 2.82
C GLU A 26 -3.72 -14.40 3.57
N VAL A 27 -4.81 -13.64 3.37
CA VAL A 27 -5.12 -12.38 4.04
C VAL A 27 -6.42 -12.55 4.81
N GLY A 28 -6.39 -12.35 6.10
CA GLY A 28 -7.56 -12.32 6.98
C GLY A 28 -8.28 -10.98 6.94
N ALA A 29 -9.57 -10.98 7.31
CA ALA A 29 -10.31 -9.74 7.50
C ALA A 29 -9.81 -8.99 8.75
N GLY A 30 -9.62 -7.68 8.64
CA GLY A 30 -9.14 -6.81 9.72
C GLY A 30 -7.63 -6.88 9.97
N GLU A 31 -6.86 -7.62 9.14
CA GLU A 31 -5.40 -7.68 9.26
C GLU A 31 -4.71 -6.44 8.68
N GLY A 32 -3.69 -5.95 9.37
CA GLY A 32 -2.68 -5.04 8.82
C GLY A 32 -1.49 -5.84 8.31
N ILE A 33 -1.23 -5.84 7.00
CA ILE A 33 -0.12 -6.59 6.40
C ILE A 33 0.86 -5.64 5.73
N ALA A 34 2.15 -5.76 6.07
CA ALA A 34 3.22 -5.12 5.33
C ALA A 34 3.84 -6.10 4.33
N LEU A 35 3.87 -5.71 3.07
CA LEU A 35 4.61 -6.40 2.01
C LEU A 35 5.97 -5.72 1.86
N VAL A 36 7.05 -6.41 2.21
CA VAL A 36 8.42 -5.88 2.12
C VAL A 36 9.25 -6.68 1.13
N GLY A 37 10.28 -6.06 0.58
CA GLY A 37 11.17 -6.69 -0.40
C GLY A 37 11.87 -5.63 -1.25
N ALA A 38 12.94 -6.01 -1.91
CA ALA A 38 13.68 -5.14 -2.82
C ALA A 38 12.80 -4.62 -3.97
N ASN A 39 13.27 -3.59 -4.66
CA ASN A 39 12.62 -3.12 -5.88
C ASN A 39 12.58 -4.26 -6.91
N GLY A 40 11.42 -4.45 -7.56
CA GLY A 40 11.22 -5.57 -8.49
C GLY A 40 10.86 -6.91 -7.83
N SER A 41 10.72 -7.01 -6.50
CA SER A 41 10.34 -8.26 -5.82
C SER A 41 8.89 -8.70 -6.06
N GLY A 42 8.04 -7.86 -6.69
CA GLY A 42 6.66 -8.21 -7.04
C GLY A 42 5.59 -7.55 -6.18
N LYS A 43 5.93 -6.69 -5.20
CA LYS A 43 4.96 -6.03 -4.28
C LYS A 43 3.83 -5.30 -5.01
N SER A 44 4.17 -4.34 -5.86
CA SER A 44 3.18 -3.56 -6.63
C SER A 44 2.36 -4.43 -7.58
N THR A 45 2.97 -5.49 -8.14
CA THR A 45 2.27 -6.46 -9.00
C THR A 45 1.24 -7.23 -8.19
N LEU A 46 1.59 -7.70 -6.99
CA LEU A 46 0.64 -8.38 -6.11
C LEU A 46 -0.53 -7.45 -5.74
N LEU A 47 -0.27 -6.19 -5.36
CA LEU A 47 -1.34 -5.23 -5.06
C LEU A 47 -2.28 -5.00 -6.25
N ARG A 48 -1.74 -4.89 -7.48
CA ARG A 48 -2.56 -4.75 -8.70
C ARG A 48 -3.42 -5.98 -8.99
N LEU A 49 -2.91 -7.16 -8.71
CA LEU A 49 -3.67 -8.41 -8.85
C LEU A 49 -4.78 -8.52 -7.79
N LEU A 50 -4.50 -8.11 -6.54
CA LEU A 50 -5.51 -8.07 -5.48
C LEU A 50 -6.60 -7.03 -5.75
N ASP A 51 -6.27 -5.91 -6.40
CA ASP A 51 -7.23 -4.91 -6.86
C ASP A 51 -7.91 -5.31 -8.20
N ALA A 52 -7.61 -6.49 -8.74
CA ALA A 52 -8.13 -6.98 -10.03
C ALA A 52 -7.95 -5.97 -11.19
N LEU A 53 -6.86 -5.21 -11.20
CA LEU A 53 -6.41 -4.41 -12.34
C LEU A 53 -5.74 -5.26 -13.40
N CYS A 54 -5.23 -6.42 -13.00
CA CYS A 54 -4.76 -7.49 -13.87
C CYS A 54 -5.11 -8.83 -13.23
N PHE A 55 -4.95 -9.91 -14.00
CA PHE A 55 -5.30 -11.27 -13.56
C PHE A 55 -4.09 -12.18 -13.71
N PRO A 56 -3.93 -13.20 -12.84
CA PRO A 56 -2.78 -14.09 -12.88
C PRO A 56 -2.69 -14.88 -14.18
N SER A 57 -1.45 -15.11 -14.65
CA SER A 57 -1.18 -16.01 -15.80
C SER A 57 -1.50 -17.47 -15.44
N ASN A 58 -1.15 -17.90 -14.20
CA ASN A 58 -1.52 -19.18 -13.61
C ASN A 58 -1.81 -19.01 -12.12
N GLY A 59 -2.42 -20.04 -11.51
CA GLY A 59 -2.88 -20.00 -10.13
C GLY A 59 -4.23 -19.32 -9.97
N THR A 60 -4.57 -18.96 -8.74
CA THR A 60 -5.89 -18.39 -8.43
C THR A 60 -5.79 -17.30 -7.37
N ILE A 61 -6.65 -16.30 -7.50
CA ILE A 61 -6.91 -15.30 -6.45
C ILE A 61 -8.40 -15.32 -6.18
N SER A 62 -8.79 -15.47 -4.92
CA SER A 62 -10.17 -15.38 -4.49
C SER A 62 -10.35 -14.24 -3.48
N PHE A 63 -11.47 -13.55 -3.56
CA PHE A 63 -11.91 -12.53 -2.60
C PHE A 63 -13.24 -12.98 -1.99
N CYS A 64 -13.31 -13.07 -0.66
CA CYS A 64 -14.48 -13.58 0.07
C CYS A 64 -14.95 -14.95 -0.48
N GLY A 65 -14.02 -15.87 -0.80
CA GLY A 65 -14.29 -17.17 -1.37
C GLY A 65 -14.67 -17.19 -2.86
N GLN A 66 -14.76 -16.02 -3.51
CA GLN A 66 -15.11 -15.92 -4.93
C GLN A 66 -13.85 -15.69 -5.78
N ARG A 67 -13.57 -16.61 -6.72
CA ARG A 67 -12.40 -16.51 -7.61
C ARG A 67 -12.52 -15.30 -8.52
N LEU A 68 -11.50 -14.43 -8.49
CA LEU A 68 -11.39 -13.25 -9.35
C LEU A 68 -10.96 -13.65 -10.75
N THR A 69 -11.79 -13.37 -11.75
CA THR A 69 -11.54 -13.64 -13.17
C THR A 69 -12.08 -12.50 -14.03
N PRO A 70 -11.54 -12.25 -15.23
CA PRO A 70 -12.09 -11.20 -16.13
C PRO A 70 -13.60 -11.33 -16.32
N GLY A 71 -14.09 -12.52 -16.61
CA GLY A 71 -15.51 -12.78 -16.84
C GLY A 71 -16.41 -12.55 -15.61
N LEU A 72 -15.84 -12.56 -14.39
CA LEU A 72 -16.61 -12.21 -13.20
C LEU A 72 -16.88 -10.70 -13.16
N PHE A 73 -15.91 -9.88 -13.59
CA PHE A 73 -16.03 -8.42 -13.61
C PHE A 73 -16.92 -7.91 -14.74
N GLU A 74 -17.18 -8.73 -15.77
CA GLU A 74 -18.15 -8.43 -16.82
C GLU A 74 -19.60 -8.63 -16.37
N ARG A 75 -19.81 -9.37 -15.26
CA ARG A 75 -21.15 -9.61 -14.72
C ARG A 75 -21.67 -8.38 -13.99
N ASN A 76 -22.94 -8.03 -14.28
CA ASN A 76 -23.62 -6.91 -13.67
C ASN A 76 -23.54 -6.93 -12.14
N GLY A 77 -23.01 -5.86 -11.56
CA GLY A 77 -22.99 -5.62 -10.12
C GLY A 77 -21.74 -6.07 -9.38
N PHE A 78 -21.02 -7.13 -9.81
CA PHE A 78 -19.83 -7.58 -9.08
C PHE A 78 -18.71 -6.55 -9.10
N ALA A 79 -18.35 -6.04 -10.28
CA ALA A 79 -17.31 -5.01 -10.41
C ALA A 79 -17.61 -3.79 -9.53
N PHE A 80 -18.87 -3.37 -9.47
CA PHE A 80 -19.31 -2.25 -8.66
C PHE A 80 -19.14 -2.54 -7.15
N SER A 81 -19.60 -3.69 -6.66
CA SER A 81 -19.44 -4.06 -5.25
C SER A 81 -17.97 -4.25 -4.87
N PHE A 82 -17.17 -4.87 -5.74
CA PHE A 82 -15.75 -5.06 -5.52
C PHE A 82 -15.00 -3.72 -5.43
N ARG A 83 -15.21 -2.79 -6.37
CA ARG A 83 -14.60 -1.46 -6.37
C ARG A 83 -15.03 -0.58 -5.20
N ARG A 84 -16.15 -0.86 -4.59
CA ARG A 84 -16.59 -0.23 -3.34
C ARG A 84 -15.82 -0.80 -2.13
N SER A 85 -15.54 -2.11 -2.13
CA SER A 85 -14.92 -2.79 -1.00
C SER A 85 -13.39 -2.79 -1.04
N VAL A 86 -12.77 -2.81 -2.23
CA VAL A 86 -11.32 -2.88 -2.41
C VAL A 86 -10.84 -1.65 -3.17
N ALA A 87 -9.82 -0.99 -2.66
CA ALA A 87 -9.28 0.21 -3.27
C ALA A 87 -7.76 0.29 -3.15
N LEU A 88 -7.10 0.74 -4.22
CA LEU A 88 -5.64 0.85 -4.33
C LEU A 88 -5.21 2.31 -4.44
N VAL A 89 -4.19 2.67 -3.65
CA VAL A 89 -3.44 3.92 -3.80
C VAL A 89 -2.10 3.61 -4.46
N PHE A 90 -1.84 4.20 -5.61
CA PHE A 90 -0.62 3.97 -6.37
C PHE A 90 0.58 4.68 -5.77
N GLN A 91 1.78 4.12 -5.98
CA GLN A 91 3.05 4.72 -5.58
C GLN A 91 3.23 6.13 -6.17
N ASN A 92 3.00 6.30 -7.47
CA ASN A 92 3.04 7.59 -8.14
C ASN A 92 1.62 8.19 -8.21
N PRO A 93 1.33 9.29 -7.50
CA PRO A 93 0.01 9.92 -7.54
C PRO A 93 -0.35 10.50 -8.92
N ASP A 94 0.63 10.84 -9.77
CA ASP A 94 0.35 11.40 -11.10
C ASP A 94 -0.36 10.42 -12.05
N VAL A 95 -0.30 9.11 -11.79
CA VAL A 95 -1.05 8.12 -12.57
C VAL A 95 -2.49 7.95 -12.08
N GLN A 96 -2.81 8.49 -10.90
CA GLN A 96 -4.12 8.40 -10.27
C GLN A 96 -4.93 9.69 -10.44
N LEU A 97 -4.27 10.86 -10.37
CA LEU A 97 -4.90 12.17 -10.36
C LEU A 97 -5.08 12.73 -11.78
N PHE A 98 -6.32 12.95 -12.20
CA PHE A 98 -6.64 13.37 -13.58
C PHE A 98 -7.76 14.42 -13.68
N ASN A 99 -8.44 14.75 -12.57
CA ASN A 99 -9.53 15.72 -12.58
C ASN A 99 -9.03 17.18 -12.50
N SER A 100 -9.95 18.13 -12.74
CA SER A 100 -9.63 19.55 -12.83
C SER A 100 -9.30 20.20 -11.49
N THR A 101 -9.95 19.73 -10.42
CA THR A 101 -9.76 20.23 -9.05
C THR A 101 -9.58 19.08 -8.06
N VAL A 102 -9.03 19.39 -6.89
CA VAL A 102 -8.94 18.43 -5.77
C VAL A 102 -10.33 17.95 -5.34
N PHE A 103 -11.32 18.84 -5.32
CA PHE A 103 -12.70 18.45 -5.03
C PHE A 103 -13.22 17.44 -6.04
N ASP A 104 -13.08 17.70 -7.34
CA ASP A 104 -13.54 16.78 -8.40
C ASP A 104 -12.82 15.44 -8.33
N GLU A 105 -11.53 15.44 -7.97
CA GLU A 105 -10.73 14.23 -7.82
C GLU A 105 -11.27 13.33 -6.70
N VAL A 106 -11.57 13.90 -5.53
CA VAL A 106 -12.11 13.16 -4.41
C VAL A 106 -13.58 12.78 -4.64
N ALA A 107 -14.36 13.61 -5.35
CA ALA A 107 -15.74 13.34 -5.68
C ALA A 107 -15.92 12.25 -6.74
N PHE A 108 -14.89 11.98 -7.55
CA PHE A 108 -14.99 11.09 -8.72
C PHE A 108 -15.49 9.68 -8.33
N GLY A 109 -14.86 9.03 -7.36
CA GLY A 109 -15.26 7.69 -6.91
C GLY A 109 -16.71 7.61 -6.44
N PRO A 110 -17.15 8.44 -5.48
CA PRO A 110 -18.53 8.50 -5.03
C PRO A 110 -19.55 8.74 -6.15
N LEU A 111 -19.23 9.63 -7.12
CA LEU A 111 -20.09 9.88 -8.28
C LEU A 111 -20.18 8.65 -9.20
N GLN A 112 -19.08 7.94 -9.46
CA GLN A 112 -19.09 6.68 -10.21
C GLN A 112 -19.91 5.61 -9.50
N LEU A 113 -19.89 5.61 -8.18
CA LEU A 113 -20.70 4.74 -7.34
C LEU A 113 -22.15 5.25 -7.17
N ARG A 114 -22.57 6.27 -7.93
CA ARG A 114 -23.93 6.82 -8.01
C ARG A 114 -24.48 7.32 -6.67
N TRP A 115 -23.62 7.87 -5.81
CA TRP A 115 -24.08 8.50 -4.58
C TRP A 115 -24.86 9.80 -4.90
N ALA A 116 -25.80 10.17 -4.03
CA ALA A 116 -26.51 11.43 -4.18
C ALA A 116 -25.55 12.63 -4.05
N ARG A 117 -25.74 13.68 -4.85
CA ARG A 117 -24.81 14.83 -4.90
C ARG A 117 -24.58 15.48 -3.55
N GLU A 118 -25.63 15.60 -2.75
CA GLU A 118 -25.54 16.18 -1.41
C GLU A 118 -24.65 15.33 -0.49
N GLN A 119 -24.77 14.00 -0.57
CA GLN A 119 -23.92 13.07 0.17
C GLN A 119 -22.46 13.15 -0.31
N VAL A 120 -22.24 13.24 -1.63
CA VAL A 120 -20.89 13.40 -2.20
C VAL A 120 -20.22 14.65 -1.66
N THR A 121 -20.91 15.81 -1.73
CA THR A 121 -20.34 17.08 -1.27
C THR A 121 -19.97 17.00 0.22
N ALA A 122 -20.87 16.56 1.07
CA ALA A 122 -20.63 16.45 2.51
C ALA A 122 -19.46 15.50 2.82
N LYS A 123 -19.41 14.35 2.14
CA LYS A 123 -18.35 13.34 2.37
C LYS A 123 -16.98 13.81 1.86
N VAL A 124 -16.95 14.47 0.72
CA VAL A 124 -15.71 15.06 0.17
C VAL A 124 -15.17 16.13 1.13
N GLU A 125 -15.98 17.09 1.58
CA GLU A 125 -15.54 18.12 2.52
C GLU A 125 -14.99 17.50 3.81
N GLN A 126 -15.71 16.54 4.40
CA GLN A 126 -15.24 15.80 5.56
C GLN A 126 -13.89 15.12 5.33
N THR A 127 -13.71 14.50 4.14
CA THR A 127 -12.47 13.80 3.81
C THR A 127 -11.32 14.79 3.60
N LEU A 128 -11.55 15.91 2.94
CA LEU A 128 -10.54 16.96 2.76
C LEU A 128 -10.07 17.54 4.10
N GLU A 129 -10.98 17.74 5.05
CA GLU A 129 -10.64 18.18 6.41
C GLU A 129 -9.81 17.12 7.13
N LEU A 130 -10.24 15.83 7.10
CA LEU A 130 -9.53 14.72 7.70
C LEU A 130 -8.08 14.61 7.19
N MET A 131 -7.87 14.85 5.88
CA MET A 131 -6.56 14.80 5.24
C MET A 131 -5.75 16.10 5.39
N GLY A 132 -6.31 17.14 6.02
CA GLY A 132 -5.66 18.44 6.18
C GLY A 132 -5.41 19.18 4.87
N ILE A 133 -6.23 18.93 3.84
CA ILE A 133 -6.09 19.49 2.48
C ILE A 133 -7.32 20.29 2.02
N ALA A 134 -8.22 20.68 2.93
CA ALA A 134 -9.41 21.46 2.59
C ALA A 134 -9.07 22.78 1.89
N HIS A 135 -7.95 23.41 2.26
CA HIS A 135 -7.43 24.63 1.64
C HIS A 135 -6.98 24.47 0.17
N LEU A 136 -6.87 23.21 -0.31
CA LEU A 136 -6.50 22.87 -1.68
C LEU A 136 -7.70 22.56 -2.57
N ARG A 137 -8.91 22.57 -2.01
CA ARG A 137 -10.17 22.12 -2.61
C ARG A 137 -10.35 22.48 -4.09
N ASP A 138 -10.13 23.75 -4.41
CA ASP A 138 -10.35 24.30 -5.76
C ASP A 138 -9.05 24.39 -6.59
N ARG A 139 -7.94 23.86 -6.07
CA ARG A 139 -6.68 23.80 -6.81
C ARG A 139 -6.66 22.62 -7.79
N ALA A 140 -5.97 22.82 -8.89
CA ALA A 140 -5.72 21.74 -9.85
C ALA A 140 -4.61 20.81 -9.32
N PRO A 141 -4.79 19.46 -9.36
CA PRO A 141 -3.84 18.49 -8.83
C PRO A 141 -2.41 18.65 -9.39
N TYR A 142 -2.26 19.00 -10.66
CA TYR A 142 -0.93 19.20 -11.27
C TYR A 142 -0.13 20.38 -10.70
N ARG A 143 -0.76 21.28 -9.93
CA ARG A 143 -0.10 22.42 -9.24
C ARG A 143 0.31 22.14 -7.81
N LEU A 144 0.07 20.92 -7.34
CA LEU A 144 0.35 20.51 -5.98
C LEU A 144 1.79 19.99 -5.84
N SER A 145 2.36 20.11 -4.64
CA SER A 145 3.60 19.44 -4.26
C SER A 145 3.40 17.91 -4.24
N GLY A 146 4.49 17.13 -4.26
CA GLY A 146 4.42 15.68 -4.24
C GLY A 146 3.66 15.13 -3.02
N GLY A 147 3.88 15.69 -1.83
CA GLY A 147 3.18 15.33 -0.60
C GLY A 147 1.69 15.69 -0.63
N GLU A 148 1.33 16.86 -1.17
CA GLU A 148 -0.07 17.26 -1.36
C GLU A 148 -0.79 16.33 -2.34
N LYS A 149 -0.17 16.02 -3.49
CA LYS A 149 -0.70 15.04 -4.46
C LYS A 149 -0.96 13.69 -3.82
N LYS A 150 -0.03 13.21 -2.99
CA LYS A 150 -0.18 11.93 -2.30
C LYS A 150 -1.35 11.93 -1.32
N ARG A 151 -1.55 13.03 -0.57
CA ARG A 151 -2.73 13.19 0.30
C ARG A 151 -4.03 13.26 -0.49
N VAL A 152 -4.03 13.91 -1.66
CA VAL A 152 -5.21 13.94 -2.55
C VAL A 152 -5.50 12.54 -3.11
N ALA A 153 -4.48 11.81 -3.57
CA ALA A 153 -4.64 10.43 -4.05
C ALA A 153 -5.17 9.50 -2.96
N LEU A 154 -4.72 9.67 -1.71
CA LEU A 154 -5.27 8.94 -0.57
C LEU A 154 -6.72 9.36 -0.29
N ALA A 155 -7.03 10.67 -0.29
CA ALA A 155 -8.37 11.19 -0.09
C ALA A 155 -9.38 10.64 -1.10
N SER A 156 -8.98 10.53 -2.41
CA SER A 156 -9.86 10.03 -3.47
C SER A 156 -10.28 8.56 -3.30
N VAL A 157 -9.53 7.81 -2.48
CA VAL A 157 -9.83 6.42 -2.13
C VAL A 157 -10.54 6.32 -0.78
N VAL A 158 -10.04 7.05 0.22
CA VAL A 158 -10.56 7.03 1.60
C VAL A 158 -12.01 7.51 1.70
N VAL A 159 -12.40 8.44 0.83
CA VAL A 159 -13.79 8.95 0.74
C VAL A 159 -14.83 7.84 0.55
N LEU A 160 -14.44 6.73 -0.06
CA LEU A 160 -15.30 5.55 -0.29
C LEU A 160 -15.45 4.66 0.94
N GLU A 161 -14.62 4.84 1.97
CA GLU A 161 -14.56 3.99 3.17
C GLU A 161 -14.42 2.48 2.83
N PRO A 162 -13.48 2.08 1.95
CA PRO A 162 -13.39 0.69 1.51
C PRO A 162 -13.12 -0.26 2.68
N ASP A 163 -13.48 -1.54 2.53
CA ASP A 163 -13.20 -2.59 3.53
C ASP A 163 -11.73 -3.02 3.47
N VAL A 164 -11.11 -2.89 2.30
CA VAL A 164 -9.71 -3.22 2.03
C VAL A 164 -9.00 -2.02 1.40
N LEU A 165 -7.94 -1.59 2.03
CA LEU A 165 -7.06 -0.54 1.53
C LEU A 165 -5.71 -1.15 1.13
N LEU A 166 -5.38 -1.01 -0.14
CA LEU A 166 -4.11 -1.42 -0.72
C LEU A 166 -3.25 -0.17 -0.93
N LEU A 167 -2.06 -0.14 -0.34
CA LEU A 167 -1.18 1.02 -0.36
C LEU A 167 0.17 0.65 -0.98
N ASP A 168 0.52 1.27 -2.09
CA ASP A 168 1.81 1.06 -2.75
C ASP A 168 2.76 2.21 -2.42
N GLU A 169 3.76 1.96 -1.55
CA GLU A 169 4.75 2.92 -1.06
C GLU A 169 4.12 4.26 -0.59
N PRO A 170 3.15 4.22 0.34
CA PRO A 170 2.35 5.40 0.66
C PRO A 170 3.15 6.52 1.35
N THR A 171 4.21 6.18 2.06
CA THR A 171 5.08 7.10 2.81
C THR A 171 6.25 7.65 1.99
N SER A 172 6.55 7.05 0.82
CA SER A 172 7.65 7.49 -0.03
C SER A 172 7.48 8.96 -0.43
N THR A 173 8.56 9.74 -0.37
CA THR A 173 8.58 11.18 -0.70
C THR A 173 7.79 12.12 0.22
N LEU A 174 7.24 11.63 1.32
CA LEU A 174 6.60 12.47 2.35
C LEU A 174 7.66 12.99 3.33
N ASP A 175 7.45 14.21 3.82
CA ASP A 175 8.19 14.73 4.97
C ASP A 175 7.79 13.98 6.27
N PRO A 176 8.61 14.01 7.33
CA PRO A 176 8.36 13.25 8.56
C PRO A 176 6.99 13.52 9.21
N ARG A 177 6.53 14.78 9.17
CA ARG A 177 5.22 15.14 9.72
C ARG A 177 4.08 14.50 8.92
N SER A 178 4.17 14.55 7.60
CA SER A 178 3.19 13.94 6.70
C SER A 178 3.19 12.41 6.81
N GLN A 179 4.37 11.79 7.03
CA GLN A 179 4.49 10.35 7.31
C GLN A 179 3.75 9.98 8.59
N SER A 180 4.01 10.69 9.70
CA SER A 180 3.33 10.42 10.98
C SER A 180 1.81 10.53 10.85
N GLN A 181 1.31 11.57 10.20
CA GLN A 181 -0.13 11.74 9.96
C GLN A 181 -0.74 10.58 9.14
N LEU A 182 -0.01 10.07 8.16
CA LEU A 182 -0.46 8.92 7.38
C LEU A 182 -0.46 7.63 8.20
N ILE A 183 0.56 7.41 9.04
CA ILE A 183 0.63 6.27 9.95
C ILE A 183 -0.55 6.31 10.92
N ASP A 184 -0.83 7.45 11.56
CA ASP A 184 -1.97 7.63 12.46
C ASP A 184 -3.30 7.28 11.76
N LEU A 185 -3.43 7.67 10.49
CA LEU A 185 -4.61 7.36 9.68
C LEU A 185 -4.74 5.85 9.41
N ILE A 186 -3.64 5.18 9.05
CA ILE A 186 -3.61 3.72 8.83
C ILE A 186 -3.97 2.97 10.12
N GLN A 187 -3.40 3.38 11.25
CA GLN A 187 -3.70 2.81 12.57
C GLN A 187 -5.17 3.02 12.96
N GLY A 188 -5.69 4.24 12.76
CA GLY A 188 -7.11 4.55 13.00
C GLY A 188 -8.04 3.72 12.13
N TRP A 189 -7.66 3.45 10.90
CA TRP A 189 -8.43 2.60 10.00
C TRP A 189 -8.51 1.15 10.47
N LYS A 190 -7.39 0.59 10.89
CA LYS A 190 -7.33 -0.77 11.48
C LYS A 190 -8.16 -0.86 12.76
N GLY A 191 -8.00 0.09 13.69
CA GLY A 191 -8.56 0.01 15.04
C GLY A 191 -10.07 0.19 15.11
N ALA A 192 -10.61 1.24 14.49
CA ALA A 192 -12.01 1.65 14.67
C ALA A 192 -13.03 0.85 13.83
N SER A 193 -12.59 0.23 12.73
CA SER A 193 -13.50 -0.32 11.72
C SER A 193 -13.21 -1.76 11.33
N ALA A 194 -12.23 -2.42 11.96
CA ALA A 194 -11.76 -3.78 11.58
C ALA A 194 -11.47 -3.92 10.08
N LYS A 195 -10.98 -2.84 9.45
CA LYS A 195 -10.67 -2.81 8.01
C LYS A 195 -9.30 -3.44 7.74
N THR A 196 -9.17 -4.08 6.60
CA THR A 196 -7.94 -4.74 6.16
C THR A 196 -7.05 -3.73 5.43
N VAL A 197 -5.78 -3.67 5.80
CA VAL A 197 -4.81 -2.78 5.14
C VAL A 197 -3.60 -3.59 4.69
N LEU A 198 -3.28 -3.52 3.39
CA LEU A 198 -2.04 -4.09 2.86
C LEU A 198 -1.15 -2.93 2.38
N THR A 199 0.02 -2.80 2.98
CA THR A 199 0.98 -1.75 2.65
C THR A 199 2.25 -2.35 2.06
N ALA A 200 2.54 -2.08 0.80
CA ALA A 200 3.85 -2.35 0.22
C ALA A 200 4.81 -1.22 0.64
N THR A 201 5.94 -1.58 1.22
CA THR A 201 6.96 -0.61 1.65
C THR A 201 8.34 -1.25 1.69
N HIS A 202 9.38 -0.41 1.61
CA HIS A 202 10.76 -0.77 1.88
C HIS A 202 11.27 -0.18 3.20
N GLN A 203 10.44 0.61 3.90
CA GLN A 203 10.77 1.28 5.16
C GLN A 203 10.51 0.33 6.33
N LEU A 204 11.58 -0.29 6.84
CA LEU A 204 11.49 -1.30 7.91
C LEU A 204 11.09 -0.68 9.26
N GLU A 205 11.46 0.58 9.48
CA GLU A 205 11.16 1.33 10.70
C GLU A 205 9.67 1.54 10.95
N LEU A 206 8.83 1.43 9.91
CA LEU A 206 7.39 1.64 10.03
C LEU A 206 6.61 0.34 10.32
N LEU A 207 7.25 -0.83 10.23
CA LEU A 207 6.54 -2.11 10.23
C LEU A 207 5.76 -2.36 11.53
N GLU A 208 6.33 -2.01 12.69
CA GLU A 208 5.68 -2.17 13.98
C GLU A 208 4.45 -1.28 14.14
N ASP A 209 4.45 -0.11 13.48
CA ASP A 209 3.36 0.86 13.54
C ASP A 209 2.19 0.48 12.62
N ILE A 210 2.47 -0.09 11.44
CA ILE A 210 1.46 -0.26 10.38
C ILE A 210 0.95 -1.69 10.22
N ALA A 211 1.67 -2.72 10.73
CA ALA A 211 1.37 -4.10 10.40
C ALA A 211 1.27 -5.02 11.62
N ASP A 212 0.35 -5.98 11.55
CA ASP A 212 0.29 -7.13 12.48
C ASP A 212 1.11 -8.29 11.93
N LYS A 213 1.26 -8.35 10.60
CA LYS A 213 1.97 -9.39 9.87
C LYS A 213 2.83 -8.77 8.76
N VAL A 214 4.05 -9.25 8.63
CA VAL A 214 4.97 -8.88 7.56
C VAL A 214 5.15 -10.06 6.62
N VAL A 215 5.11 -9.79 5.32
CA VAL A 215 5.37 -10.77 4.26
C VAL A 215 6.57 -10.27 3.46
N VAL A 216 7.65 -11.02 3.49
CA VAL A 216 8.88 -10.71 2.74
C VAL A 216 8.79 -11.34 1.35
N LEU A 217 8.88 -10.51 0.32
CA LEU A 217 8.88 -10.93 -1.08
C LEU A 217 10.32 -10.89 -1.63
N GLU A 218 10.73 -11.98 -2.24
CA GLU A 218 12.01 -12.13 -2.93
C GLU A 218 11.78 -12.80 -4.30
N GLU A 219 12.22 -12.17 -5.38
CA GLU A 219 12.11 -12.70 -6.75
C GLU A 219 10.71 -13.22 -7.14
N GLY A 220 9.65 -12.52 -6.74
CA GLY A 220 8.26 -12.88 -7.06
C GLY A 220 7.68 -14.02 -6.22
N ARG A 221 8.32 -14.38 -5.11
CA ARG A 221 7.87 -15.43 -4.17
C ARG A 221 7.76 -14.88 -2.75
N VAL A 222 7.00 -15.53 -1.91
CA VAL A 222 7.06 -15.30 -0.45
C VAL A 222 8.30 -16.01 0.09
N ALA A 223 9.26 -15.23 0.58
CA ALA A 223 10.48 -15.74 1.21
C ALA A 223 10.29 -16.05 2.70
N ALA A 224 9.49 -15.23 3.39
CA ALA A 224 9.16 -15.41 4.79
C ALA A 224 7.86 -14.66 5.13
N SER A 225 7.24 -15.05 6.23
CA SER A 225 6.09 -14.34 6.82
C SER A 225 6.13 -14.51 8.33
N GLY A 226 5.82 -13.46 9.08
CA GLY A 226 5.83 -13.45 10.55
C GLY A 226 5.37 -12.11 11.10
N THR A 227 5.46 -11.94 12.41
CA THR A 227 5.25 -10.64 13.06
C THR A 227 6.37 -9.66 12.70
N PRO A 228 6.16 -8.34 12.81
CA PRO A 228 7.23 -7.35 12.62
C PRO A 228 8.49 -7.69 13.41
N ALA A 229 8.37 -8.02 14.70
CA ALA A 229 9.50 -8.36 15.58
C ALA A 229 10.29 -9.60 15.09
N GLU A 230 9.59 -10.66 14.64
CA GLU A 230 10.24 -11.86 14.09
C GLU A 230 11.02 -11.56 12.81
N ILE A 231 10.44 -10.77 11.91
CA ILE A 231 11.11 -10.41 10.64
C ILE A 231 12.28 -9.47 10.89
N LEU A 232 12.12 -8.43 11.72
CA LEU A 232 13.18 -7.45 12.03
C LEU A 232 14.36 -8.08 12.77
N SER A 233 14.12 -9.11 13.59
CA SER A 233 15.19 -9.83 14.28
C SER A 233 15.99 -10.77 13.38
N ASN A 234 15.47 -11.14 12.20
CA ASN A 234 16.10 -12.05 11.26
C ASN A 234 17.04 -11.33 10.28
N HIS A 235 18.23 -10.94 10.77
CA HIS A 235 19.22 -10.20 9.98
C HIS A 235 19.68 -10.93 8.71
N GLU A 236 19.77 -12.26 8.72
CA GLU A 236 20.14 -13.05 7.55
C GLU A 236 19.10 -12.92 6.43
N LEU A 237 17.82 -13.02 6.79
CA LEU A 237 16.71 -12.81 5.87
C LEU A 237 16.74 -11.40 5.27
N LEU A 238 16.92 -10.37 6.14
CA LEU A 238 16.92 -8.98 5.69
C LEU A 238 18.09 -8.67 4.73
N LEU A 239 19.28 -9.23 4.99
CA LEU A 239 20.43 -9.12 4.08
C LEU A 239 20.18 -9.83 2.76
N ARG A 240 19.66 -11.07 2.78
CA ARG A 240 19.36 -11.85 1.58
C ARG A 240 18.30 -11.18 0.73
N ALA A 241 17.24 -10.65 1.35
CA ALA A 241 16.17 -9.95 0.67
C ALA A 241 16.55 -8.52 0.22
N ASN A 242 17.81 -8.10 0.39
CA ASN A 242 18.31 -6.74 0.09
C ASN A 242 17.50 -5.62 0.78
N LEU A 243 17.00 -5.87 1.99
CA LEU A 243 16.26 -4.90 2.80
C LEU A 243 17.18 -4.09 3.72
N VAL A 244 18.36 -4.63 4.02
CA VAL A 244 19.43 -3.95 4.75
C VAL A 244 20.75 -4.17 4.04
N HIS A 245 21.68 -3.21 4.15
CA HIS A 245 23.03 -3.32 3.60
C HIS A 245 24.07 -3.48 4.72
N ALA A 246 25.00 -4.41 4.54
CA ALA A 246 26.17 -4.51 5.42
C ALA A 246 27.24 -3.53 4.94
N HIS A 247 27.42 -2.41 5.65
CA HIS A 247 28.56 -1.52 5.40
C HIS A 247 29.83 -2.07 6.06
N LYS A 248 30.87 -2.26 5.26
CA LYS A 248 32.22 -2.56 5.77
C LYS A 248 32.94 -1.25 6.08
N HIS A 249 33.08 -0.91 7.36
CA HIS A 249 33.94 0.19 7.78
C HIS A 249 35.37 -0.30 8.01
N LYS A 250 36.34 0.40 7.43
CA LYS A 250 37.77 0.12 7.62
C LYS A 250 38.33 1.20 8.54
N HIS A 251 38.58 0.85 9.80
CA HIS A 251 39.31 1.68 10.73
C HIS A 251 40.70 1.10 10.93
N GLY A 252 41.69 1.66 10.22
CA GLY A 252 43.09 1.17 10.24
C GLY A 252 43.22 -0.24 9.63
N THR A 253 43.75 -1.17 10.39
CA THR A 253 43.97 -2.59 9.98
C THR A 253 42.78 -3.52 10.34
N LEU A 254 41.78 -3.04 11.09
CA LEU A 254 40.61 -3.83 11.49
C LEU A 254 39.42 -3.52 10.59
N THR A 255 38.84 -4.58 10.00
CA THR A 255 37.62 -4.49 9.22
C THR A 255 36.50 -5.16 9.99
N HIS A 256 35.44 -4.41 10.38
CA HIS A 256 34.22 -4.99 10.93
C HIS A 256 33.04 -4.57 10.10
N SER A 257 32.04 -5.43 10.05
CA SER A 257 30.79 -5.15 9.37
C SER A 257 29.66 -5.06 10.39
N HIS A 258 28.88 -3.99 10.34
CA HIS A 258 27.67 -3.83 11.15
C HIS A 258 26.50 -3.60 10.22
N PRO A 259 25.32 -4.20 10.48
CA PRO A 259 24.09 -3.84 9.79
C PRO A 259 23.67 -2.43 10.23
N HIS A 260 23.40 -1.53 9.28
CA HIS A 260 22.87 -0.22 9.56
C HIS A 260 21.39 -0.16 9.11
N PHE A 261 20.52 0.17 10.05
CA PHE A 261 19.21 0.69 9.76
C PHE A 261 19.39 2.18 9.42
N HIS A 262 18.81 2.68 8.33
CA HIS A 262 18.80 4.10 8.03
C HIS A 262 17.81 4.82 8.96
N SER A 263 18.23 5.14 10.18
CA SER A 263 17.56 6.14 10.98
C SER A 263 18.18 7.50 10.65
N HIS A 264 17.44 8.38 10.00
CA HIS A 264 17.81 9.78 9.86
C HIS A 264 17.56 10.52 11.18
N SER A 265 18.43 10.29 12.18
CA SER A 265 18.50 11.20 13.32
C SER A 265 19.41 12.37 12.92
N HIS A 266 18.83 13.54 12.71
CA HIS A 266 19.59 14.77 12.69
C HIS A 266 20.11 15.05 14.09
N GLY A 267 21.39 14.72 14.33
CA GLY A 267 22.11 15.18 15.51
C GLY A 267 22.28 16.69 15.45
N GLU A 268 21.76 17.35 16.45
CA GLU A 268 22.08 18.75 16.76
C GLU A 268 23.59 18.84 17.06
N HIS A 269 24.32 19.59 16.26
CA HIS A 269 25.65 20.04 16.62
C HIS A 269 25.51 21.31 17.44
N GLU A 270 25.64 21.18 18.76
CA GLU A 270 26.00 22.31 19.62
C GLU A 270 27.47 22.68 19.39
N HIS A 271 27.68 23.98 19.14
CA HIS A 271 28.96 24.67 19.28
C HIS A 271 29.01 25.41 20.60
#